data_f1d51f341c0e7ccf8e70bdc7bba96ac2
#
_entry.id   f1d51f341c0e7ccf8e70bdc7bba96ac2
#
_cell.length_a   1.000
_cell.length_b   1.000
_cell.length_c   1.000
_cell.angle_alpha   90.00
_cell.angle_beta   90.00
_cell.angle_gamma   90.00
#
_symmetry.space_group_name_H-M   'P 1'
#
loop_
_entity.id
_entity.type
_entity.pdbx_description
1 polymer ?
#
loop_
_entity_poly.entity_id
_entity_poly.type
_entity_poly.pdbx_seq_one_letter_code
_entity_poly.pdbx_strand_id
1 'polypeptide(L)'
;MSRTERTTQRIEPDERVVIDRRQEADKWRYVCPNGHTSWDRTNSHLWCPACARAADHDDDIDPEHYELLDKSAEKLIPWDCVEVVS
;
A
#
# COMPACT_ATOMS: atom_id res chain seq x y z
N MET A 1 1.75 18.67 -25.76
CA MET A 1 2.63 17.66 -25.38
C MET A 1 1.93 16.65 -24.53
N SER A 2 2.23 15.47 -24.77
CA SER A 2 1.58 14.47 -24.00
C SER A 2 2.28 14.35 -22.68
N ARG A 3 1.50 14.34 -21.69
CA ARG A 3 2.00 14.12 -20.40
C ARG A 3 2.30 12.65 -20.23
N THR A 4 3.43 12.40 -19.68
CA THR A 4 3.77 11.03 -19.41
C THR A 4 2.94 10.53 -18.27
N GLU A 5 2.09 9.59 -18.57
CA GLU A 5 1.34 8.96 -17.52
C GLU A 5 2.21 7.92 -16.88
N ARG A 6 2.51 8.12 -15.64
CA ARG A 6 3.24 7.11 -14.92
C ARG A 6 2.28 6.00 -14.54
N THR A 7 2.34 4.91 -15.26
CA THR A 7 1.50 3.78 -14.98
C THR A 7 2.21 2.90 -13.97
N THR A 8 1.66 2.82 -12.78
CA THR A 8 2.22 1.96 -11.74
C THR A 8 1.82 0.53 -12.05
N GLN A 9 2.79 -0.32 -12.19
CA GLN A 9 2.56 -1.71 -12.53
C GLN A 9 2.37 -2.55 -11.30
N ARG A 10 1.65 -3.64 -11.45
CA ARG A 10 1.49 -4.63 -10.39
C ARG A 10 2.59 -5.67 -10.51
N ILE A 11 2.96 -6.25 -9.36
CA ILE A 11 3.88 -7.37 -9.36
C ILE A 11 3.16 -8.61 -9.91
N GLU A 12 3.95 -9.63 -10.21
CA GLU A 12 3.38 -10.88 -10.70
C GLU A 12 2.48 -11.51 -9.63
N PRO A 13 1.38 -12.14 -10.04
CA PRO A 13 0.43 -12.69 -9.06
C PRO A 13 1.02 -13.78 -8.16
N ASP A 14 2.09 -14.44 -8.60
CA ASP A 14 2.71 -15.49 -7.81
C ASP A 14 3.87 -14.99 -6.97
N GLU A 15 4.19 -13.71 -7.05
CA GLU A 15 5.22 -13.12 -6.22
C GLU A 15 4.68 -12.83 -4.83
N ARG A 16 5.55 -12.98 -3.84
CA ARG A 16 5.21 -12.59 -2.49
C ARG A 16 6.18 -11.54 -2.02
N VAL A 17 5.67 -10.57 -1.28
CA VAL A 17 6.47 -9.50 -0.73
C VAL A 17 6.42 -9.61 0.78
N VAL A 18 7.56 -9.83 1.40
CA VAL A 18 7.66 -9.91 2.85
C VAL A 18 8.09 -8.55 3.37
N ILE A 19 7.31 -8.01 4.28
CA ILE A 19 7.55 -6.68 4.83
C ILE A 19 7.78 -6.83 6.33
N ASP A 20 8.95 -6.41 6.78
CA ASP A 20 9.28 -6.42 8.19
C ASP A 20 9.06 -5.03 8.75
N ARG A 21 7.97 -4.86 9.49
CA ARG A 21 7.59 -3.55 10.00
C ARG A 21 8.50 -3.05 11.11
N ARG A 22 9.39 -3.90 11.60
CA ARG A 22 10.42 -3.47 12.54
C ARG A 22 11.58 -2.77 11.85
N GLN A 23 11.68 -2.93 10.51
CA GLN A 23 12.72 -2.30 9.71
C GLN A 23 12.21 -0.96 9.21
N GLU A 24 12.92 0.11 9.51
CA GLU A 24 12.49 1.43 9.06
C GLU A 24 12.50 1.53 7.54
N ALA A 25 13.46 0.88 6.89
CA ALA A 25 13.52 0.92 5.43
C ALA A 25 12.25 0.35 4.82
N ASP A 26 11.78 -0.80 5.34
CA ASP A 26 10.55 -1.40 4.83
C ASP A 26 9.34 -0.54 5.17
N LYS A 27 9.33 0.04 6.36
CA LYS A 27 8.22 0.86 6.78
C LYS A 27 8.01 2.07 5.87
N TRP A 28 9.10 2.69 5.42
CA TRP A 28 8.99 3.85 4.55
C TRP A 28 8.83 3.49 3.07
N ARG A 29 9.23 2.27 2.71
CA ARG A 29 9.17 1.83 1.32
C ARG A 29 7.75 1.46 0.91
N TYR A 30 7.02 0.80 1.80
CA TYR A 30 5.69 0.29 1.48
C TYR A 30 4.65 1.15 2.17
N VAL A 31 3.75 1.72 1.37
CA VAL A 31 2.74 2.64 1.89
C VAL A 31 1.39 2.26 1.28
N CYS A 32 0.32 2.76 1.90
CA CYS A 32 -0.99 2.61 1.28
C CYS A 32 -1.05 3.46 0.00
N PRO A 33 -2.03 3.23 -0.88
CA PRO A 33 -2.10 4.00 -2.12
C PRO A 33 -2.16 5.52 -1.93
N ASN A 34 -2.54 5.98 -0.76
CA ASN A 34 -2.56 7.40 -0.44
C ASN A 34 -1.26 7.88 0.23
N GLY A 35 -0.28 7.01 0.37
CA GLY A 35 1.04 7.39 0.85
C GLY A 35 1.27 7.30 2.34
N HIS A 36 0.41 6.60 3.08
CA HIS A 36 0.55 6.47 4.52
C HIS A 36 1.32 5.21 4.89
N THR A 37 2.09 5.29 5.96
CA THR A 37 2.87 4.15 6.44
C THR A 37 2.18 3.38 7.55
N SER A 38 1.06 3.86 8.05
CA SER A 38 0.38 3.26 9.20
C SER A 38 -0.58 2.15 8.83
N TRP A 39 -0.61 1.74 7.57
CA TRP A 39 -1.49 0.67 7.11
C TRP A 39 -1.23 -0.63 7.84
N ASP A 40 -2.24 -1.49 7.83
CA ASP A 40 -2.12 -2.82 8.42
C ASP A 40 -2.81 -3.82 7.52
N ARG A 41 -2.39 -5.07 7.60
CA ARG A 41 -2.97 -6.13 6.78
C ARG A 41 -3.99 -6.90 7.60
N THR A 42 -5.20 -6.96 7.08
CA THR A 42 -6.25 -7.78 7.69
C THR A 42 -6.37 -9.11 6.96
N ASN A 43 -7.38 -9.88 7.28
CA ASN A 43 -7.59 -11.18 6.64
C ASN A 43 -8.14 -11.05 5.22
N SER A 44 -8.64 -9.89 4.85
CA SER A 44 -9.30 -9.74 3.56
C SER A 44 -8.88 -8.50 2.80
N HIS A 45 -8.13 -7.59 3.42
CA HIS A 45 -7.74 -6.36 2.75
C HIS A 45 -6.63 -5.68 3.56
N LEU A 46 -6.27 -4.47 3.14
CA LEU A 46 -5.36 -3.62 3.87
C LEU A 46 -6.17 -2.48 4.49
N TRP A 47 -5.87 -2.17 5.72
CA TRP A 47 -6.57 -1.10 6.45
C TRP A 47 -5.58 -0.01 6.79
N CYS A 48 -5.97 1.23 6.53
CA CYS A 48 -5.12 2.37 6.84
C CYS A 48 -5.83 3.30 7.83
N PRO A 49 -5.38 3.35 9.09
CA PRO A 49 -6.01 4.24 10.07
C PRO A 49 -5.92 5.71 9.70
N ALA A 50 -4.84 6.11 9.02
CA ALA A 50 -4.73 7.50 8.58
C ALA A 50 -5.78 7.84 7.54
N CYS A 51 -6.05 6.91 6.62
CA CYS A 51 -7.13 7.10 5.66
C CYS A 51 -8.48 7.11 6.35
N ALA A 52 -8.65 6.30 7.39
CA ALA A 52 -9.91 6.29 8.12
C ALA A 52 -10.17 7.64 8.77
N ARG A 53 -9.14 8.25 9.33
CA ARG A 53 -9.29 9.60 9.91
C ARG A 53 -9.55 10.64 8.84
N ALA A 54 -8.88 10.52 7.70
CA ALA A 54 -9.09 11.45 6.60
C ALA A 54 -10.48 11.30 5.99
N ALA A 55 -11.03 10.09 6.01
CA ALA A 55 -12.35 9.83 5.47
C ALA A 55 -13.46 10.55 6.26
N ASP A 56 -13.19 10.92 7.50
CA ASP A 56 -14.14 11.70 8.27
C ASP A 56 -14.33 13.11 7.71
N HIS A 57 -13.36 13.57 6.92
CA HIS A 57 -13.39 14.91 6.34
C HIS A 57 -13.51 14.88 4.82
N ASP A 58 -13.30 13.72 4.20
CA ASP A 58 -13.28 13.62 2.76
C ASP A 58 -13.88 12.27 2.35
N ASP A 59 -15.06 12.33 1.75
CA ASP A 59 -15.79 11.12 1.37
C ASP A 59 -15.09 10.33 0.25
N ASP A 60 -14.15 10.96 -0.45
CA ASP A 60 -13.42 10.28 -1.52
C ASP A 60 -12.31 9.38 -1.00
N ILE A 61 -12.02 9.42 0.27
CA ILE A 61 -10.95 8.64 0.86
C ILE A 61 -11.54 7.38 1.49
N ASP A 62 -10.99 6.24 1.10
CA ASP A 62 -11.43 4.94 1.61
C ASP A 62 -10.30 4.34 2.44
N PRO A 63 -10.54 3.95 3.68
CA PRO A 63 -9.49 3.34 4.50
C PRO A 63 -9.19 1.90 4.11
N GLU A 64 -10.05 1.27 3.33
CA GLU A 64 -9.85 -0.10 2.90
C GLU A 64 -9.16 -0.11 1.56
N HIS A 65 -8.07 -0.85 1.47
CA HIS A 65 -7.30 -0.94 0.25
C HIS A 65 -7.04 -2.41 -0.06
N TYR A 66 -6.91 -2.72 -1.34
CA TYR A 66 -6.61 -4.08 -1.76
C TYR A 66 -5.24 -4.18 -2.42
N GLU A 67 -4.50 -3.09 -2.40
CA GLU A 67 -3.15 -3.03 -2.96
C GLU A 67 -2.29 -2.13 -2.10
N LEU A 68 -1.01 -2.45 -2.07
CA LEU A 68 -0.01 -1.66 -1.36
C LEU A 68 0.93 -1.06 -2.39
N LEU A 69 1.44 0.13 -2.11
CA LEU A 69 2.35 0.79 -3.03
C LEU A 69 3.79 0.61 -2.56
N ASP A 70 4.63 0.08 -3.45
CA ASP A 70 6.07 0.02 -3.23
C ASP A 70 6.69 1.25 -3.88
N LYS A 71 7.08 2.21 -3.07
CA LYS A 71 7.59 3.48 -3.58
C LYS A 71 8.93 3.33 -4.28
N SER A 72 9.75 2.39 -3.82
CA SER A 72 11.07 2.19 -4.42
C SER A 72 11.00 1.61 -5.82
N ALA A 73 10.14 0.62 -6.00
CA ALA A 73 9.98 -0.04 -7.29
C ALA A 73 8.87 0.56 -8.11
N GLU A 74 8.07 1.45 -7.52
CA GLU A 74 6.91 2.05 -8.18
C GLU A 74 5.97 0.98 -8.70
N LYS A 75 5.63 0.02 -7.83
CA LYS A 75 4.77 -1.09 -8.18
C LYS A 75 3.66 -1.23 -7.16
N LEU A 76 2.53 -1.75 -7.61
CA LEU A 76 1.43 -2.10 -6.73
C LEU A 76 1.52 -3.57 -6.36
N ILE A 77 1.30 -3.85 -5.08
CA ILE A 77 1.37 -5.20 -4.55
C ILE A 77 -0.02 -5.58 -4.08
N PRO A 78 -0.65 -6.60 -4.67
CA PRO A 78 -1.96 -7.05 -4.20
C PRO A 78 -1.89 -7.47 -2.74
N TRP A 79 -2.98 -7.26 -2.02
CA TRP A 79 -2.99 -7.51 -0.58
C TRP A 79 -2.66 -8.97 -0.25
N ASP A 80 -3.06 -9.90 -1.11
CA ASP A 80 -2.81 -11.32 -0.87
C ASP A 80 -1.37 -11.72 -1.18
N CYS A 81 -0.59 -10.81 -1.76
CA CYS A 81 0.85 -11.04 -1.96
C CYS A 81 1.69 -10.43 -0.84
N VAL A 82 1.07 -9.71 0.07
CA VAL A 82 1.77 -9.03 1.16
C VAL A 82 1.84 -9.95 2.36
N GLU A 83 3.04 -10.14 2.88
CA GLU A 83 3.25 -10.89 4.11
C GLU A 83 3.94 -9.97 5.10
N VAL A 84 3.32 -9.74 6.24
CA VAL A 84 3.85 -8.82 7.24
C VAL A 84 4.46 -9.61 8.37
N VAL A 85 5.69 -9.26 8.69
CA VAL A 85 6.43 -9.83 9.81
C VAL A 85 6.58 -8.76 10.86
N SER A 86 6.34 -9.10 12.10
CA SER A 86 6.48 -8.14 13.19
C SER A 86 7.15 -8.76 14.39
#